data_600f7e22fdb996e182a049fd355d691c
#
_entry.id   600f7e22fdb996e182a049fd355d691c
#
_cell.length_a   1.000
_cell.length_b   1.000
_cell.length_c   1.000
_cell.angle_alpha   90.00
_cell.angle_beta   90.00
_cell.angle_gamma   90.00
#
_symmetry.space_group_name_H-M   'P 1'
#
loop_
_entity.id
_entity.type
_entity.pdbx_description
1 polymer ?
#
loop_
_entity_poly.entity_id
_entity_poly.type
_entity_poly.pdbx_seq_one_letter_code
_entity_poly.pdbx_strand_id
1 'polypeptide(L)'
;GIGVDYAFEAAGKAALIETGIALTRAGGTTLCLGAPPLEENVTIAMVTIFASTEKKLCGCLLGSCNSPRDIPRLISLWRNGQLDLAGMITHRRPLSEINEGFADLAAGRGIRTVIEL
;
A
#
# COMPACT_ATOMS: atom_id res chain seq x y z
N GLY A 1 -5.00 16.51 19.14
CA GLY A 1 -3.94 16.66 18.14
C GLY A 1 -4.51 17.22 16.84
N ILE A 2 -3.66 17.79 16.00
CA ILE A 2 -4.08 18.42 14.73
C ILE A 2 -4.39 17.36 13.66
N GLY A 3 -3.89 16.15 13.81
CA GLY A 3 -3.91 15.05 12.84
C GLY A 3 -2.62 14.98 12.01
N VAL A 4 -2.53 13.99 11.11
CA VAL A 4 -1.36 13.78 10.24
C VAL A 4 -1.54 14.47 8.89
N ASP A 5 -0.43 14.83 8.24
CA ASP A 5 -0.45 15.39 6.88
C ASP A 5 -0.88 14.35 5.83
N TYR A 6 -0.37 13.13 5.98
CA TYR A 6 -0.62 12.01 5.08
C TYR A 6 -0.94 10.73 5.87
N ALA A 7 -1.98 10.02 5.45
CA ALA A 7 -2.29 8.67 5.87
C ALA A 7 -2.16 7.73 4.67
N PHE A 8 -1.42 6.64 4.84
CA PHE A 8 -1.21 5.64 3.78
C PHE A 8 -1.93 4.35 4.15
N GLU A 9 -2.90 3.95 3.36
CA GLU A 9 -3.57 2.67 3.51
C GLU A 9 -2.98 1.69 2.48
N ALA A 10 -2.32 0.64 2.98
CA ALA A 10 -1.62 -0.35 2.16
C ALA A 10 -2.07 -1.81 2.44
N ALA A 11 -3.07 -2.00 3.31
CA ALA A 11 -3.59 -3.32 3.66
C ALA A 11 -4.78 -3.74 2.78
N GLY A 12 -5.39 -2.79 2.06
CA GLY A 12 -6.55 -3.04 1.23
C GLY A 12 -7.84 -3.30 2.04
N LYS A 13 -8.14 -2.42 3.01
CA LYS A 13 -9.36 -2.52 3.83
C LYS A 13 -10.08 -1.20 3.87
N ALA A 14 -11.38 -1.19 3.52
CA ALA A 14 -12.22 0.01 3.54
C ALA A 14 -12.22 0.70 4.91
N ALA A 15 -12.34 -0.06 5.99
CA ALA A 15 -12.33 0.48 7.36
C ALA A 15 -11.02 1.21 7.72
N LEU A 16 -9.88 0.80 7.13
CA LEU A 16 -8.60 1.49 7.34
C LEU A 16 -8.52 2.77 6.50
N ILE A 17 -9.15 2.83 5.32
CA ILE A 17 -9.30 4.06 4.55
C ILE A 17 -10.11 5.08 5.35
N GLU A 18 -11.25 4.67 5.93
CA GLU A 18 -12.08 5.52 6.78
C GLU A 18 -11.31 6.05 8.00
N THR A 19 -10.53 5.17 8.64
CA THR A 19 -9.63 5.54 9.73
C THR A 19 -8.59 6.57 9.27
N GLY A 20 -7.98 6.37 8.10
CA GLY A 20 -7.04 7.31 7.51
C GLY A 20 -7.66 8.70 7.31
N ILE A 21 -8.88 8.75 6.76
CA ILE A 21 -9.63 10.00 6.59
C ILE A 21 -9.86 10.71 7.93
N ALA A 22 -10.22 9.96 8.96
CA ALA A 22 -10.44 10.50 10.30
C ALA A 22 -9.16 11.10 10.91
N LEU A 23 -8.03 10.42 10.74
CA LEU A 23 -6.74 10.80 11.32
C LEU A 23 -6.03 11.94 10.61
N THR A 24 -6.35 12.24 9.35
CA THR A 24 -5.74 13.37 8.64
C THR A 24 -6.24 14.71 9.20
N ARG A 25 -5.34 15.71 9.25
CA ARG A 25 -5.70 17.09 9.59
C ARG A 25 -6.52 17.75 8.46
N ALA A 26 -7.00 18.95 8.70
CA ALA A 26 -7.55 19.81 7.64
C ALA A 26 -6.49 20.03 6.53
N GLY A 27 -6.91 19.89 5.27
CA GLY A 27 -6.03 19.91 4.10
C GLY A 27 -5.17 18.65 3.91
N GLY A 28 -5.22 17.67 4.85
CA GLY A 28 -4.45 16.44 4.79
C GLY A 28 -4.96 15.47 3.72
N THR A 29 -4.14 14.47 3.39
CA THR A 29 -4.41 13.52 2.31
C THR A 29 -4.36 12.08 2.81
N THR A 30 -5.40 11.30 2.52
CA THR A 30 -5.40 9.84 2.65
C THR A 30 -5.12 9.22 1.29
N LEU A 31 -4.09 8.36 1.21
CA LEU A 31 -3.70 7.64 0.00
C LEU A 31 -4.09 6.17 0.13
N CYS A 32 -4.86 5.69 -0.85
CA CYS A 32 -5.27 4.30 -0.97
C CYS A 32 -4.29 3.57 -1.89
N LEU A 33 -3.37 2.79 -1.32
CA LEU A 33 -2.41 1.95 -2.04
C LEU A 33 -2.86 0.49 -2.07
N GLY A 34 -3.53 0.04 -0.99
CA GLY A 34 -4.12 -1.28 -0.92
C GLY A 34 -5.31 -1.41 -1.86
N ALA A 35 -5.63 -2.65 -2.24
CA ALA A 35 -6.78 -2.97 -3.08
C ALA A 35 -7.81 -3.74 -2.24
N PRO A 36 -8.85 -3.09 -1.71
CA PRO A 36 -9.96 -3.78 -1.06
C PRO A 36 -10.69 -4.71 -2.05
N PRO A 37 -11.41 -5.73 -1.56
CA PRO A 37 -12.38 -6.46 -2.37
C PRO A 37 -13.36 -5.52 -3.09
N LEU A 38 -13.81 -5.90 -4.29
CA LEU A 38 -14.63 -5.04 -5.15
C LEU A 38 -15.98 -4.67 -4.52
N GLU A 39 -16.48 -5.50 -3.62
CA GLU A 39 -17.74 -5.31 -2.89
C GLU A 39 -17.61 -4.39 -1.68
N GLU A 40 -16.40 -4.08 -1.23
CA GLU A 40 -16.21 -3.16 -0.10
C GLU A 40 -16.44 -1.71 -0.51
N ASN A 41 -17.09 -0.97 0.37
CA ASN A 41 -17.40 0.44 0.18
C ASN A 41 -16.76 1.26 1.30
N VAL A 42 -16.30 2.46 0.95
CA VAL A 42 -15.81 3.46 1.90
C VAL A 42 -16.91 4.45 2.20
N THR A 43 -17.20 4.66 3.47
CA THR A 43 -18.16 5.65 3.93
C THR A 43 -17.46 6.89 4.44
N ILE A 44 -17.74 8.03 3.86
CA ILE A 44 -17.25 9.32 4.37
C ILE A 44 -18.32 9.86 5.34
N ALA A 45 -18.10 9.59 6.63
CA ALA A 45 -18.96 10.13 7.68
C ALA A 45 -18.84 11.66 7.71
N MET A 46 -19.98 12.32 7.98
CA MET A 46 -20.03 13.79 8.09
C MET A 46 -19.37 14.48 6.90
N VAL A 47 -19.85 14.20 5.69
CA VAL A 47 -19.28 14.72 4.43
C VAL A 47 -19.10 16.25 4.43
N THR A 48 -19.94 16.99 5.15
CA THR A 48 -19.80 18.45 5.31
C THR A 48 -18.49 18.80 6.02
N ILE A 49 -18.09 18.05 7.05
CA ILE A 49 -16.82 18.26 7.74
C ILE A 49 -15.66 17.88 6.83
N PHE A 50 -15.75 16.76 6.11
CA PHE A 50 -14.75 16.37 5.11
C PHE A 50 -14.52 17.47 4.08
N ALA A 51 -15.61 18.03 3.52
CA ALA A 51 -15.54 19.09 2.52
C ALA A 51 -15.02 20.41 3.11
N SER A 52 -15.54 20.84 4.27
CA SER A 52 -15.15 22.12 4.88
C SER A 52 -13.71 22.16 5.41
N THR A 53 -13.16 20.98 5.71
CA THR A 53 -11.76 20.83 6.11
C THR A 53 -10.80 20.56 4.95
N GLU A 54 -11.31 20.54 3.71
CA GLU A 54 -10.52 20.32 2.48
C GLU A 54 -9.65 19.05 2.51
N LYS A 55 -10.09 18.02 3.23
CA LYS A 55 -9.40 16.71 3.24
C LYS A 55 -9.45 16.08 1.86
N LYS A 56 -8.44 15.29 1.54
CA LYS A 56 -8.29 14.62 0.25
C LYS A 56 -8.25 13.11 0.42
N LEU A 57 -8.95 12.40 -0.47
CA LEU A 57 -8.87 10.96 -0.64
C LEU A 57 -8.35 10.69 -2.04
N CYS A 58 -7.21 10.02 -2.16
CA CYS A 58 -6.54 9.78 -3.44
C CYS A 58 -6.25 8.29 -3.62
N GLY A 59 -6.63 7.75 -4.78
CA GLY A 59 -6.19 6.44 -5.23
C GLY A 59 -4.74 6.49 -5.73
N CYS A 60 -4.04 5.37 -5.61
CA CYS A 60 -2.67 5.23 -6.04
C CYS A 60 -2.45 3.82 -6.61
N LEU A 61 -2.20 3.72 -7.90
CA LEU A 61 -1.88 2.46 -8.57
C LEU A 61 -0.37 2.42 -8.85
N LEU A 62 0.31 1.39 -8.33
CA LEU A 62 1.77 1.20 -8.51
C LEU A 62 2.60 2.46 -8.20
N GLY A 63 2.24 3.20 -7.15
CA GLY A 63 2.91 4.45 -6.79
C GLY A 63 2.69 5.58 -7.80
N SER A 64 1.63 5.51 -8.63
CA SER A 64 1.37 6.44 -9.75
C SER A 64 2.55 6.52 -10.73
N CYS A 65 3.33 5.43 -10.84
CA CYS A 65 4.54 5.40 -11.65
C CYS A 65 4.26 5.19 -13.14
N ASN A 66 5.16 5.68 -13.96
CA ASN A 66 5.28 5.30 -15.36
C ASN A 66 6.29 4.14 -15.47
N SER A 67 5.79 2.90 -15.57
CA SER A 67 6.62 1.70 -15.50
C SER A 67 7.80 1.68 -16.48
N PRO A 68 7.67 2.03 -17.76
CA PRO A 68 8.80 2.10 -18.69
C PRO A 68 9.90 3.08 -18.27
N ARG A 69 9.53 4.19 -17.62
CA ARG A 69 10.48 5.19 -17.12
C ARG A 69 11.04 4.83 -15.75
N ASP A 70 10.19 4.40 -14.84
CA ASP A 70 10.55 4.33 -13.42
C ASP A 70 11.19 3.00 -13.04
N ILE A 71 10.87 1.87 -13.71
CA ILE A 71 11.54 0.59 -13.44
C ILE A 71 13.06 0.66 -13.71
N PRO A 72 13.55 1.19 -14.84
CA PRO A 72 14.99 1.35 -15.03
C PRO A 72 15.67 2.22 -13.96
N ARG A 73 14.99 3.25 -13.45
CA ARG A 73 15.49 4.10 -12.36
C ARG A 73 15.60 3.32 -11.05
N LEU A 74 14.58 2.51 -10.71
CA LEU A 74 14.59 1.65 -9.52
C LEU A 74 15.72 0.60 -9.61
N ILE A 75 15.93 0.00 -10.78
CA ILE A 75 17.05 -0.92 -11.02
C ILE A 75 18.40 -0.22 -10.82
N SER A 76 18.53 1.03 -11.26
CA SER A 76 19.75 1.80 -11.05
C SER A 76 20.00 2.09 -9.57
N LEU A 77 18.96 2.45 -8.82
CA LEU A 77 19.06 2.66 -7.37
C LEU A 77 19.45 1.36 -6.63
N TRP A 78 18.87 0.24 -7.03
CA TRP A 78 19.25 -1.06 -6.48
C TRP A 78 20.70 -1.44 -6.78
N ARG A 79 21.15 -1.29 -8.02
CA ARG A 79 22.54 -1.57 -8.42
C ARG A 79 23.56 -0.71 -7.67
N ASN A 80 23.18 0.52 -7.34
CA ASN A 80 24.02 1.47 -6.60
C ASN A 80 23.91 1.30 -5.07
N GLY A 81 23.21 0.27 -4.57
CA GLY A 81 23.04 0.02 -3.14
C GLY A 81 22.14 1.03 -2.41
N GLN A 82 21.39 1.86 -3.15
CA GLN A 82 20.47 2.86 -2.59
C GLN A 82 19.05 2.31 -2.37
N LEU A 83 18.76 1.10 -2.88
CA LEU A 83 17.49 0.40 -2.71
C LEU A 83 17.76 -1.06 -2.37
N ASP A 84 17.42 -1.46 -1.15
CA ASP A 84 17.58 -2.84 -0.69
C ASP A 84 16.35 -3.67 -1.10
N LEU A 85 16.42 -4.31 -2.26
CA LEU A 85 15.41 -5.28 -2.69
C LEU A 85 15.66 -6.67 -2.09
N ALA A 86 16.91 -7.01 -1.80
CA ALA A 86 17.25 -8.33 -1.26
C ALA A 86 16.70 -8.52 0.14
N GLY A 87 16.77 -7.50 0.99
CA GLY A 87 16.22 -7.52 2.35
C GLY A 87 14.69 -7.64 2.39
N MET A 88 14.00 -7.37 1.29
CA MET A 88 12.54 -7.57 1.19
C MET A 88 12.16 -9.04 0.92
N ILE A 89 13.09 -9.86 0.39
CA ILE A 89 12.85 -11.28 0.11
C ILE A 89 13.07 -12.07 1.41
N THR A 90 11.98 -12.48 2.04
CA THR A 90 12.02 -13.21 3.31
C THR A 90 12.00 -14.71 3.14
N HIS A 91 11.47 -15.21 2.03
CA HIS A 91 11.40 -16.65 1.72
C HIS A 91 11.70 -16.90 0.25
N ARG A 92 12.41 -18.01 -0.01
CA ARG A 92 12.55 -18.60 -1.34
C ARG A 92 12.04 -20.03 -1.28
N ARG A 93 11.17 -20.41 -2.22
CA ARG A 93 10.53 -21.72 -2.23
C ARG A 93 10.52 -22.29 -3.64
N PRO A 94 10.69 -23.61 -3.81
CA PRO A 94 10.46 -24.24 -5.10
C PRO A 94 8.96 -24.19 -5.45
N LEU A 95 8.63 -24.36 -6.74
CA LEU A 95 7.23 -24.33 -7.21
C LEU A 95 6.36 -25.40 -6.51
N SER A 96 6.93 -26.52 -6.10
CA SER A 96 6.21 -27.56 -5.35
C SER A 96 5.65 -27.10 -4.01
N GLU A 97 6.21 -26.05 -3.41
CA GLU A 97 5.79 -25.45 -2.14
C GLU A 97 4.96 -24.16 -2.31
N ILE A 98 4.34 -23.96 -3.47
CA ILE A 98 3.57 -22.72 -3.73
C ILE A 98 2.40 -22.53 -2.77
N ASN A 99 1.75 -23.63 -2.36
CA ASN A 99 0.61 -23.59 -1.44
C ASN A 99 1.03 -23.14 -0.03
N GLU A 100 2.21 -23.56 0.43
CA GLU A 100 2.81 -23.09 1.69
C GLU A 100 3.14 -21.60 1.59
N GLY A 101 3.60 -21.15 0.43
CA GLY A 101 3.82 -19.73 0.16
C GLY A 101 2.53 -18.91 0.29
N PHE A 102 1.41 -19.39 -0.24
CA PHE A 102 0.10 -18.76 -0.06
C PHE A 102 -0.39 -18.81 1.38
N ALA A 103 -0.16 -19.92 2.09
CA ALA A 103 -0.51 -20.03 3.50
C ALA A 103 0.29 -19.04 4.37
N ASP A 104 1.57 -18.82 4.06
CA ASP A 104 2.39 -17.81 4.71
C ASP A 104 1.87 -16.39 4.45
N LEU A 105 1.51 -16.08 3.21
CA LEU A 105 0.93 -14.79 2.83
C LEU A 105 -0.38 -14.53 3.58
N ALA A 106 -1.28 -15.51 3.60
CA ALA A 106 -2.57 -15.39 4.31
C ALA A 106 -2.39 -15.20 5.82
N ALA A 107 -1.34 -15.79 6.40
CA ALA A 107 -1.01 -15.66 7.82
C ALA A 107 -0.16 -14.41 8.15
N GLY A 108 0.16 -13.56 7.16
CA GLY A 108 1.01 -12.39 7.34
C GLY A 108 2.47 -12.73 7.70
N ARG A 109 2.94 -13.91 7.33
CA ARG A 109 4.33 -14.33 7.59
C ARG A 109 5.24 -13.88 6.45
N GLY A 110 6.26 -13.10 6.79
CA GLY A 110 7.24 -12.57 5.85
C GLY A 110 6.73 -11.35 5.06
N ILE A 111 7.61 -10.81 4.23
CA ILE A 111 7.36 -9.63 3.39
C ILE A 111 7.13 -10.06 1.93
N ARG A 112 8.08 -10.85 1.40
CA ARG A 112 8.05 -11.34 0.02
C ARG A 112 8.54 -12.78 -0.06
N THR A 113 7.71 -13.65 -0.61
CA THR A 113 8.11 -15.00 -1.02
C THR A 113 8.40 -15.00 -2.52
N VAL A 114 9.56 -15.52 -2.91
CA VAL A 114 9.94 -15.76 -4.31
C VAL A 114 9.81 -17.25 -4.59
N ILE A 115 9.13 -17.61 -5.67
CA ILE A 115 9.04 -18.98 -6.17
C ILE A 115 10.14 -19.18 -7.22
N GLU A 116 10.97 -20.18 -6.99
CA GLU A 116 12.04 -20.59 -7.90
C GLU A 116 11.52 -21.72 -8.81
N LEU A 117 11.69 -21.56 -10.12
CA LEU A 117 11.21 -22.51 -11.16
C LEU A 117 12.30 -23.51 -11.50
#